data_4e3a0c2375f5bfd1b73b54ceabc4ed1f
#
_entry.id   4e3a0c2375f5bfd1b73b54ceabc4ed1f
#
_cell.length_a   1.000
_cell.length_b   1.000
_cell.length_c   1.000
_cell.angle_alpha   90.00
_cell.angle_beta   90.00
_cell.angle_gamma   90.00
#
_symmetry.space_group_name_H-M   'P 1'
#
loop_
_entity.id
_entity.type
_entity.pdbx_description
1 polymer ?
#
loop_
_entity_poly.entity_id
_entity_poly.type
_entity_poly.pdbx_seq_one_letter_code
_entity_poly.pdbx_strand_id
1 'polypeptide(L)'
;MYAIVNIAGQQMKVAKDQQVYVNRLPNKEGDKVTFDEVLLVDNNGKVNVGAPAVTGASVSAKVVEHLKGDKVIIFKKKRRKGYQTRNGHRQLLTKIAIDGISVGGASKAAAKKEEPKAEAAPKKAAAPKAEAAKKEAPQAKEDKSTQTEEKN
;
A
#
# COMPACT_ATOMS: atom_id res chain seq x y z
N MET A 1 23.28 -8.92 -10.00
CA MET A 1 21.88 -9.33 -10.22
C MET A 1 21.02 -8.12 -10.40
N TYR A 2 20.25 -8.03 -11.49
CA TYR A 2 19.26 -7.00 -11.70
C TYR A 2 17.98 -7.59 -12.32
N ALA A 3 16.88 -6.85 -12.24
CA ALA A 3 15.63 -7.24 -12.87
C ALA A 3 15.01 -6.06 -13.63
N ILE A 4 14.21 -6.35 -14.63
CA ILE A 4 13.33 -5.38 -15.30
C ILE A 4 11.92 -5.70 -14.85
N VAL A 5 11.29 -4.73 -14.20
CA VAL A 5 9.98 -4.87 -13.55
C VAL A 5 9.03 -3.80 -14.06
N ASN A 6 7.77 -4.14 -14.23
CA ASN A 6 6.72 -3.18 -14.50
C ASN A 6 6.16 -2.66 -13.15
N ILE A 7 6.34 -1.36 -12.90
CA ILE A 7 5.88 -0.70 -11.67
C ILE A 7 4.99 0.48 -12.05
N ALA A 8 3.73 0.43 -11.66
CA ALA A 8 2.75 1.49 -11.94
C ALA A 8 2.71 1.91 -13.42
N GLY A 9 2.78 0.92 -14.34
CA GLY A 9 2.75 1.12 -15.79
C GLY A 9 4.07 1.58 -16.42
N GLN A 10 5.17 1.55 -15.67
CA GLN A 10 6.50 1.89 -16.16
C GLN A 10 7.46 0.72 -15.99
N GLN A 11 8.22 0.41 -17.02
CA GLN A 11 9.28 -0.59 -16.98
C GLN A 11 10.56 0.03 -16.43
N MET A 12 11.10 -0.55 -15.39
CA MET A 12 12.29 -0.04 -14.71
C MET A 12 13.31 -1.15 -14.47
N LYS A 13 14.58 -0.83 -14.71
CA LYS A 13 15.69 -1.68 -14.31
C LYS A 13 15.98 -1.43 -12.83
N VAL A 14 15.91 -2.48 -12.03
CA VAL A 14 16.13 -2.43 -10.58
C VAL A 14 17.20 -3.40 -10.13
N ALA A 15 18.00 -2.99 -9.17
CA ALA A 15 18.98 -3.83 -8.49
C ALA A 15 18.66 -3.85 -6.99
N LYS A 16 19.25 -4.80 -6.28
CA LYS A 16 19.12 -4.88 -4.82
C LYS A 16 19.67 -3.60 -4.18
N ASP A 17 19.04 -3.15 -3.10
CA ASP A 17 19.39 -1.96 -2.31
C ASP A 17 19.36 -0.63 -3.10
N GLN A 18 18.73 -0.62 -4.27
CA GLN A 18 18.54 0.56 -5.10
C GLN A 18 17.30 1.35 -4.67
N GLN A 19 17.40 2.69 -4.68
CA GLN A 19 16.26 3.58 -4.51
C GLN A 19 15.82 4.10 -5.88
N VAL A 20 14.50 4.04 -6.15
CA VAL A 20 13.92 4.40 -7.44
C VAL A 20 12.67 5.28 -7.21
N TYR A 21 12.47 6.23 -8.12
CA TYR A 21 11.26 7.05 -8.16
C TYR A 21 10.28 6.45 -9.17
N VAL A 22 9.07 6.14 -8.72
CA VAL A 22 8.00 5.56 -9.54
C VAL A 22 6.76 6.43 -9.48
N ASN A 23 5.79 6.19 -10.35
CA ASN A 23 4.49 6.83 -10.25
C ASN A 23 3.85 6.57 -8.89
N ARG A 24 2.98 7.47 -8.45
CA ARG A 24 2.34 7.41 -7.15
C ARG A 24 1.67 6.05 -6.91
N LEU A 25 2.09 5.39 -5.85
CA LEU A 25 1.49 4.15 -5.36
C LEU A 25 0.39 4.45 -4.31
N PRO A 26 -0.63 3.60 -4.19
CA PRO A 26 -1.70 3.76 -3.20
C PRO A 26 -1.28 3.37 -1.77
N ASN A 27 -0.14 2.70 -1.62
CA ASN A 27 0.40 2.21 -0.35
C ASN A 27 0.87 3.37 0.53
N LYS A 28 0.90 3.17 1.84
CA LYS A 28 1.40 4.14 2.81
C LYS A 28 2.94 4.11 2.88
N GLU A 29 3.50 5.20 3.40
CA GLU A 29 4.93 5.27 3.69
C GLU A 29 5.31 4.24 4.76
N GLY A 30 6.39 3.52 4.51
CA GLY A 30 6.86 2.42 5.35
C GLY A 30 6.36 1.04 4.98
N ASP A 31 5.33 0.93 4.12
CA ASP A 31 4.76 -0.34 3.71
C ASP A 31 5.71 -1.13 2.80
N LYS A 32 5.66 -2.46 2.91
CA LYS A 32 6.31 -3.37 1.98
C LYS A 32 5.38 -3.69 0.83
N VAL A 33 5.89 -3.60 -0.38
CA VAL A 33 5.17 -3.87 -1.62
C VAL A 33 5.92 -4.93 -2.41
N THR A 34 5.18 -5.88 -2.99
CA THR A 34 5.73 -6.91 -3.87
C THR A 34 5.24 -6.66 -5.29
N PHE A 35 6.16 -6.73 -6.24
CA PHE A 35 5.88 -6.61 -7.66
C PHE A 35 6.11 -7.95 -8.33
N ASP A 36 5.06 -8.52 -8.93
CA ASP A 36 5.09 -9.84 -9.56
C ASP A 36 5.28 -9.76 -11.08
N GLU A 37 5.09 -8.57 -11.69
CA GLU A 37 5.29 -8.36 -13.11
C GLU A 37 6.77 -8.14 -13.44
N VAL A 38 7.56 -9.19 -13.37
CA VAL A 38 8.98 -9.18 -13.71
C VAL A 38 9.16 -9.66 -15.14
N LEU A 39 9.68 -8.80 -16.00
CA LEU A 39 9.85 -9.08 -17.42
C LEU A 39 11.15 -9.80 -17.73
N LEU A 40 12.21 -9.47 -17.00
CA LEU A 40 13.54 -10.04 -17.17
C LEU A 40 14.26 -10.08 -15.84
N VAL A 41 15.03 -11.14 -15.63
CA VAL A 41 15.98 -11.24 -14.53
C VAL A 41 17.34 -11.67 -15.06
N ASP A 42 18.36 -10.92 -14.70
CA ASP A 42 19.76 -11.28 -14.91
C ASP A 42 20.38 -11.68 -13.57
N ASN A 43 20.84 -12.90 -13.51
CA ASN A 43 21.60 -13.42 -12.39
C ASN A 43 23.02 -13.79 -12.84
N ASN A 44 23.94 -12.84 -12.73
CA ASN A 44 25.37 -13.00 -13.06
C ASN A 44 25.61 -13.60 -14.47
N GLY A 45 24.95 -13.01 -15.48
CA GLY A 45 25.10 -13.42 -16.87
C GLY A 45 24.12 -14.52 -17.33
N LYS A 46 23.31 -15.08 -16.41
CA LYS A 46 22.19 -15.95 -16.78
C LYS A 46 20.94 -15.10 -16.88
N VAL A 47 20.53 -14.82 -18.12
CA VAL A 47 19.37 -13.98 -18.41
C VAL A 47 18.15 -14.86 -18.60
N ASN A 48 17.12 -14.63 -17.80
CA ASN A 48 15.80 -15.22 -17.94
C ASN A 48 14.83 -14.14 -18.43
N VAL A 49 14.26 -14.33 -19.61
CA VAL A 49 13.27 -13.43 -20.21
C VAL A 49 11.90 -14.04 -20.09
N GLY A 50 10.93 -13.27 -19.61
CA GLY A 50 9.54 -13.69 -19.55
C GLY A 50 8.79 -13.45 -20.87
N ALA A 51 7.76 -14.24 -21.10
CA ALA A 51 6.82 -14.05 -22.17
C ALA A 51 5.38 -14.24 -21.66
N PRO A 52 4.70 -13.21 -21.15
CA PRO A 52 5.13 -11.82 -20.96
C PRO A 52 5.97 -11.56 -19.69
N ALA A 53 5.84 -12.38 -18.65
CA ALA A 53 6.55 -12.23 -17.38
C ALA A 53 7.27 -13.52 -17.00
N VAL A 54 8.31 -13.40 -16.20
CA VAL A 54 9.06 -14.55 -15.65
C VAL A 54 8.22 -15.17 -14.53
N THR A 55 7.81 -16.43 -14.74
CA THR A 55 7.02 -17.17 -13.75
C THR A 55 7.81 -17.38 -12.44
N GLY A 56 7.19 -17.04 -11.33
CA GLY A 56 7.78 -17.22 -9.99
C GLY A 56 8.86 -16.19 -9.65
N ALA A 57 9.05 -15.15 -10.45
CA ALA A 57 9.90 -14.02 -10.07
C ALA A 57 9.07 -12.94 -9.40
N SER A 58 9.61 -12.36 -8.34
CA SER A 58 9.00 -11.22 -7.63
C SER A 58 10.08 -10.28 -7.10
N VAL A 59 9.73 -9.01 -7.00
CA VAL A 59 10.59 -7.97 -6.44
C VAL A 59 9.92 -7.39 -5.22
N SER A 60 10.60 -7.46 -4.08
CA SER A 60 10.15 -6.84 -2.85
C SER A 60 10.79 -5.46 -2.69
N ALA A 61 9.97 -4.49 -2.34
CA ALA A 61 10.39 -3.12 -2.12
C ALA A 61 9.66 -2.52 -0.91
N LYS A 62 10.23 -1.47 -0.36
CA LYS A 62 9.64 -0.68 0.72
C LYS A 62 9.36 0.72 0.24
N VAL A 63 8.17 1.24 0.52
CA VAL A 63 7.84 2.64 0.27
C VAL A 63 8.59 3.52 1.28
N VAL A 64 9.41 4.44 0.79
CA VAL A 64 10.19 5.36 1.64
C VAL A 64 9.37 6.61 1.92
N GLU A 65 8.95 7.30 0.86
CA GLU A 65 8.22 8.54 0.96
C GLU A 65 7.40 8.83 -0.30
N HIS A 66 6.42 9.70 -0.16
CA HIS A 66 5.65 10.23 -1.27
C HIS A 66 6.03 11.68 -1.53
N LEU A 67 6.39 11.99 -2.76
CA LEU A 67 6.86 13.32 -3.13
C LEU A 67 6.21 13.84 -4.41
N LYS A 68 6.41 15.12 -4.66
CA LYS A 68 6.02 15.80 -5.90
C LYS A 68 7.29 16.19 -6.64
N GLY A 69 7.35 15.86 -7.91
CA GLY A 69 8.44 16.27 -8.79
C GLY A 69 8.54 17.79 -8.95
N ASP A 70 9.50 18.24 -9.73
CA ASP A 70 9.68 19.64 -10.04
C ASP A 70 8.48 20.20 -10.80
N LYS A 71 8.25 21.51 -10.63
CA LYS A 71 7.15 22.18 -11.32
C LYS A 71 7.49 22.44 -12.78
N VAL A 72 6.79 21.74 -13.66
CA VAL A 72 6.89 21.97 -15.12
C VAL A 72 5.89 23.04 -15.52
N ILE A 73 6.37 24.09 -16.16
CA ILE A 73 5.54 25.18 -16.63
C ILE A 73 5.16 24.94 -18.09
N ILE A 74 3.86 24.77 -18.32
CA ILE A 74 3.30 24.66 -19.67
C ILE A 74 2.89 26.05 -20.10
N PHE A 75 3.58 26.58 -21.12
CA PHE A 75 3.32 27.90 -21.66
C PHE A 75 2.80 27.81 -23.08
N LYS A 76 1.65 28.44 -23.32
CA LYS A 76 1.01 28.49 -24.65
C LYS A 76 0.80 29.95 -25.02
N LYS A 77 1.26 30.34 -26.19
CA LYS A 77 1.08 31.70 -26.73
C LYS A 77 0.77 31.65 -28.23
N LYS A 78 -0.13 32.50 -28.68
CA LYS A 78 -0.35 32.73 -30.12
C LYS A 78 0.14 34.14 -30.46
N ARG A 79 1.00 34.23 -31.45
CA ARG A 79 1.54 35.51 -31.91
C ARG A 79 0.42 36.42 -32.37
N ARG A 80 0.47 37.68 -32.00
CA ARG A 80 -0.47 38.75 -32.40
C ARG A 80 -1.97 38.51 -32.10
N LYS A 81 -2.29 37.56 -31.24
CA LYS A 81 -3.68 37.18 -30.91
C LYS A 81 -4.10 37.46 -29.46
N GLY A 82 -3.24 38.07 -28.66
CA GLY A 82 -3.52 38.27 -27.24
C GLY A 82 -3.64 36.98 -26.39
N TYR A 83 -3.55 35.82 -27.03
CA TYR A 83 -3.66 34.53 -26.36
C TYR A 83 -2.35 34.16 -25.67
N GLN A 84 -2.41 34.03 -24.34
CA GLN A 84 -1.29 33.58 -23.53
C GLN A 84 -1.85 32.79 -22.33
N THR A 85 -1.40 31.55 -22.15
CA THR A 85 -1.80 30.71 -21.03
C THR A 85 -0.57 30.11 -20.42
N ARG A 86 -0.49 30.12 -19.08
CA ARG A 86 0.61 29.55 -18.31
C ARG A 86 0.05 28.67 -17.21
N ASN A 87 0.32 27.38 -17.29
CA ASN A 87 -0.10 26.36 -16.31
C ASN A 87 1.12 25.67 -15.73
N GLY A 88 1.10 25.37 -14.44
CA GLY A 88 2.14 24.60 -13.78
C GLY A 88 1.64 23.19 -13.46
N HIS A 89 2.47 22.18 -13.71
CA HIS A 89 2.22 20.78 -13.37
C HIS A 89 3.30 20.25 -12.45
N ARG A 90 2.92 19.47 -11.43
CA ARG A 90 3.84 18.67 -10.60
C ARG A 90 3.39 17.23 -10.63
N GLN A 91 4.27 16.34 -11.08
CA GLN A 91 4.01 14.89 -11.07
C GLN A 91 4.09 14.35 -9.65
N LEU A 92 3.10 13.54 -9.28
CA LEU A 92 3.11 12.81 -8.02
C LEU A 92 3.95 11.55 -8.18
N LEU A 93 4.92 11.38 -7.31
CA LEU A 93 5.87 10.27 -7.31
C LEU A 93 5.89 9.58 -5.94
N THR A 94 6.40 8.36 -5.94
CA THR A 94 6.72 7.58 -4.75
C THR A 94 8.17 7.13 -4.85
N LYS A 95 8.94 7.35 -3.82
CA LYS A 95 10.29 6.81 -3.67
C LYS A 95 10.21 5.45 -3.00
N ILE A 96 10.75 4.45 -3.65
CA ILE A 96 10.82 3.07 -3.14
C ILE A 96 12.26 2.63 -3.01
N ALA A 97 12.53 1.83 -2.00
CA ALA A 97 13.80 1.12 -1.82
C ALA A 97 13.57 -0.35 -2.15
N ILE A 98 14.41 -0.92 -3.00
CA ILE A 98 14.34 -2.33 -3.39
C ILE A 98 15.04 -3.17 -2.32
N ASP A 99 14.30 -4.04 -1.63
CA ASP A 99 14.85 -4.93 -0.60
C ASP A 99 15.49 -6.18 -1.22
N GLY A 100 14.84 -6.75 -2.24
CA GLY A 100 15.34 -7.99 -2.85
C GLY A 100 14.61 -8.39 -4.11
N ILE A 101 15.28 -9.23 -4.89
CA ILE A 101 14.78 -9.86 -6.12
C ILE A 101 14.74 -11.35 -5.88
N SER A 102 13.56 -11.96 -5.92
CA SER A 102 13.34 -13.40 -5.77
C SER A 102 13.07 -14.02 -7.13
N VAL A 103 13.76 -15.12 -7.45
CA VAL A 103 13.59 -15.85 -8.71
C VAL A 103 13.36 -17.31 -8.38
N GLY A 104 12.24 -17.88 -8.86
CA GLY A 104 11.96 -19.31 -8.73
C GLY A 104 11.49 -19.78 -7.36
N GLY A 105 10.82 -18.92 -6.60
CA GLY A 105 10.11 -19.31 -5.39
C GLY A 105 8.63 -19.49 -5.68
N ALA A 106 8.12 -20.70 -5.66
CA ALA A 106 6.70 -20.96 -5.55
C ALA A 106 6.15 -20.13 -4.38
N SER A 107 5.11 -19.36 -4.65
CA SER A 107 4.31 -18.63 -3.70
C SER A 107 4.20 -19.35 -2.34
N LYS A 108 4.96 -18.89 -1.35
CA LYS A 108 4.74 -19.27 0.05
C LYS A 108 3.75 -18.30 0.69
N ALA A 109 2.61 -18.14 0.02
CA ALA A 109 1.52 -17.31 0.53
C ALA A 109 0.17 -18.02 0.41
N ALA A 110 0.15 -19.33 0.74
CA ALA A 110 -1.11 -20.03 0.99
C ALA A 110 -0.87 -21.30 1.79
N ALA A 111 -0.29 -21.19 2.96
CA ALA A 111 -0.26 -22.30 3.92
C ALA A 111 -0.24 -21.77 5.35
N LYS A 112 -1.35 -21.14 5.72
CA LYS A 112 -1.73 -21.07 7.13
C LYS A 112 -3.24 -20.94 7.25
N LYS A 113 -3.91 -22.04 6.96
CA LYS A 113 -5.21 -22.39 7.54
C LYS A 113 -5.62 -23.79 7.14
N GLU A 114 -5.07 -24.74 7.85
CA GLU A 114 -5.74 -26.01 8.10
C GLU A 114 -5.17 -26.57 9.39
N GLU A 115 -5.90 -26.32 10.44
CA GLU A 115 -5.85 -27.14 11.64
C GLU A 115 -6.81 -28.31 11.40
N PRO A 116 -6.37 -29.57 11.57
CA PRO A 116 -7.27 -30.68 11.50
C PRO A 116 -8.08 -30.78 12.78
N LYS A 117 -9.38 -30.67 12.63
CA LYS A 117 -10.37 -31.02 13.62
C LYS A 117 -10.41 -32.56 13.73
N ALA A 118 -9.91 -33.13 14.80
CA ALA A 118 -10.22 -34.47 15.23
C ALA A 118 -11.24 -34.40 16.38
N GLU A 119 -12.41 -34.80 16.05
CA GLU A 119 -13.33 -35.81 16.58
C GLU A 119 -13.26 -36.10 18.10
N ALA A 120 -14.34 -35.81 18.81
CA ALA A 120 -15.08 -36.72 19.65
C ALA A 120 -16.31 -36.03 20.29
N ALA A 121 -17.49 -36.46 19.91
CA ALA A 121 -18.74 -36.31 20.64
C ALA A 121 -18.89 -37.53 21.59
N PRO A 122 -19.95 -37.70 22.38
CA PRO A 122 -20.93 -36.83 23.01
C PRO A 122 -21.24 -37.17 24.49
N LYS A 123 -21.99 -36.38 25.24
CA LYS A 123 -23.08 -36.75 26.17
C LYS A 123 -23.42 -35.59 27.13
N LYS A 124 -24.60 -35.09 26.94
CA LYS A 124 -25.89 -35.32 27.61
C LYS A 124 -26.11 -34.55 28.93
N ALA A 125 -27.09 -33.77 28.87
CA ALA A 125 -28.16 -33.52 29.85
C ALA A 125 -28.05 -32.33 30.81
N ALA A 126 -29.04 -31.55 30.70
CA ALA A 126 -29.97 -30.98 31.67
C ALA A 126 -29.90 -29.47 31.91
N ALA A 127 -30.88 -28.83 31.39
CA ALA A 127 -31.50 -27.62 31.93
C ALA A 127 -32.18 -27.98 33.29
N PRO A 128 -32.75 -27.07 34.07
CA PRO A 128 -33.31 -25.77 33.74
C PRO A 128 -33.25 -24.65 34.85
N LYS A 129 -33.74 -23.50 34.47
CA LYS A 129 -34.65 -22.64 35.22
C LYS A 129 -34.13 -21.47 36.01
N ALA A 130 -34.62 -20.35 35.57
CA ALA A 130 -35.35 -19.27 36.27
C ALA A 130 -34.47 -18.40 37.20
N GLU A 131 -34.64 -17.16 37.27
CA GLU A 131 -35.71 -16.17 37.27
C GLU A 131 -35.08 -14.80 37.50
N ALA A 132 -35.48 -13.88 36.74
CA ALA A 132 -36.21 -12.69 37.14
C ALA A 132 -35.49 -11.53 37.81
N ALA A 133 -35.66 -10.47 37.14
CA ALA A 133 -36.19 -9.19 37.63
C ALA A 133 -35.14 -8.15 38.04
N LYS A 134 -35.16 -7.09 37.35
CA LYS A 134 -35.90 -5.86 37.52
C LYS A 134 -35.02 -4.66 37.92
N LYS A 135 -35.21 -3.66 37.09
CA LYS A 135 -35.29 -2.24 37.46
C LYS A 135 -33.97 -1.56 37.87
N GLU A 136 -33.65 -0.42 37.50
CA GLU A 136 -34.33 0.84 37.19
C GLU A 136 -33.26 1.85 36.72
N ALA A 137 -33.52 2.56 35.69
CA ALA A 137 -33.00 3.91 35.49
C ALA A 137 -33.73 4.83 36.49
N PRO A 138 -33.33 6.03 36.80
CA PRO A 138 -33.21 7.11 35.87
C PRO A 138 -32.25 8.28 36.21
N GLN A 139 -32.07 9.12 35.17
CA GLN A 139 -32.13 10.59 35.19
C GLN A 139 -31.20 11.36 36.13
N ALA A 140 -30.56 12.32 35.72
CA ALA A 140 -30.77 13.59 35.07
C ALA A 140 -30.12 14.72 35.88
N LYS A 141 -29.80 15.73 35.14
CA LYS A 141 -29.74 17.16 35.48
C LYS A 141 -28.37 17.72 35.84
N GLU A 142 -28.01 18.61 34.95
CA GLU A 142 -28.12 20.08 35.05
C GLU A 142 -27.18 20.63 36.12
N ASP A 143 -26.43 21.59 35.93
CA ASP A 143 -26.64 22.93 35.40
C ASP A 143 -25.33 23.75 35.48
N LYS A 144 -25.24 24.64 34.54
CA LYS A 144 -25.00 26.06 34.66
C LYS A 144 -23.61 26.59 35.01
N SER A 145 -23.19 27.29 34.03
CA SER A 145 -23.02 28.77 34.01
C SER A 145 -21.81 29.25 34.80
N THR A 146 -21.07 30.16 34.40
CA THR A 146 -21.29 31.50 33.93
C THR A 146 -19.93 32.21 33.92
N GLN A 147 -19.66 32.96 32.88
CA GLN A 147 -19.13 34.31 32.87
C GLN A 147 -17.84 34.57 33.70
N THR A 148 -16.96 35.35 33.32
CA THR A 148 -16.96 36.66 32.72
C THR A 148 -15.52 37.19 32.70
N GLU A 149 -15.21 37.94 31.67
CA GLU A 149 -14.48 39.23 31.65
C GLU A 149 -13.05 39.24 32.19
N GLU A 150 -12.28 39.76 31.46
CA GLU A 150 -11.89 41.06 30.94
C GLU A 150 -10.42 41.39 31.28
N LYS A 151 -9.85 42.03 30.30
CA LYS A 151 -8.78 43.04 30.37
C LYS A 151 -7.34 42.60 30.70
N ASN A 152 -6.50 42.66 29.72
CA ASN A 152 -5.67 43.86 29.42
C ASN A 152 -4.89 43.63 28.15
#